data_99d8db7c0bd2e7a523c7c5530c954038
#
_entry.id   99d8db7c0bd2e7a523c7c5530c954038
#
_cell.length_a   1.000
_cell.length_b   1.000
_cell.length_c   1.000
_cell.angle_alpha   90.00
_cell.angle_beta   90.00
_cell.angle_gamma   90.00
#
_symmetry.space_group_name_H-M   'P 1'
#
loop_
_entity.id
_entity.type
_entity.pdbx_description
1 polymer ?
#
loop_
_entity_poly.entity_id
_entity_poly.type
_entity_poly.pdbx_seq_one_letter_code
_entity_poly.pdbx_strand_id
1 'polypeptide(L)'
;MEALADLKPRFMRFPGGCITHGLGMDNMYHWDRTIGPVEHRPHNFNLWGYHQSFRIGYYEYLCLCETIGAKPLPVLPAGVSCQNTSQGPVPVAQEDMPAYIDEVLHLIEFCNGSTATEWGAKRAAMGHPEPFGLEYLGIGNEDLIDDVFKNRFQQIFDAVKAAYPDIVVVGTVGPAPSGQDYEEGWKYAREAGLPIVDEHSYQSSSWWFHNLDHYDHTDRKGSKVYLGEYGSWNTQLINGLSEAAFMGRMELNGDVVAMASYAPLFAKNGHHSWNPDLIYFDNERAYHPYSYWVQQMYATTTADTAWPVTVEGPSTLRRTLPDTVRLRIAGNAKADLNNLTITTASGETINLGNVAYDGRTIDTALDLHADSYSIDATVVYYEGRWGMDLICGDIDGKNHNIISLGRGHSVRVVRDGTAYALAGTEVSMNEVRPGTTWQVHVDVTDRGQAMKLYIDGTLIADGTEVKDEPRRTVTVSRNDKAGETYVRVVNAMDAPISVDLRQILAELNISTASAASATATVLAGDNPYAGQVGEESPTRPRQTAIDLTDGDYTAPAWSFTTITIK
;
A
#
# COMPACT_ATOMS: atom_id res chain seq x y z
N MET A 1 16.57 -9.81 -12.83
CA MET A 1 16.26 -9.17 -14.13
C MET A 1 15.14 -9.92 -14.84
N GLU A 2 15.23 -11.24 -15.05
CA GLU A 2 14.17 -12.06 -15.69
C GLU A 2 12.83 -11.88 -14.98
N ALA A 3 12.76 -12.03 -13.65
CA ALA A 3 11.53 -11.86 -12.89
C ALA A 3 10.87 -10.49 -13.09
N LEU A 4 11.65 -9.41 -13.24
CA LEU A 4 11.11 -8.08 -13.53
C LEU A 4 10.60 -7.98 -14.98
N ALA A 5 11.33 -8.53 -15.95
CA ALA A 5 10.93 -8.55 -17.34
C ALA A 5 9.67 -9.40 -17.59
N ASP A 6 9.50 -10.49 -16.83
CA ASP A 6 8.34 -11.38 -16.89
C ASP A 6 7.04 -10.71 -16.38
N LEU A 7 7.16 -9.64 -15.57
CA LEU A 7 6.03 -8.78 -15.19
C LEU A 7 5.56 -7.88 -16.34
N LYS A 8 6.36 -7.73 -17.41
CA LYS A 8 6.06 -6.84 -18.57
C LYS A 8 5.60 -5.44 -18.13
N PRO A 9 6.37 -4.75 -17.27
CA PRO A 9 5.95 -3.48 -16.69
C PRO A 9 5.76 -2.44 -17.80
N ARG A 10 4.72 -1.62 -17.68
CA ARG A 10 4.47 -0.51 -18.59
C ARG A 10 5.27 0.74 -18.22
N PHE A 11 5.59 0.87 -16.96
CA PHE A 11 6.43 1.93 -16.41
C PHE A 11 7.20 1.40 -15.19
N MET A 12 8.21 2.15 -14.77
CA MET A 12 8.96 1.87 -13.54
C MET A 12 9.17 3.18 -12.77
N ARG A 13 8.75 3.20 -11.50
CA ARG A 13 9.01 4.27 -10.53
C ARG A 13 10.34 4.03 -9.84
N PHE A 14 11.21 5.03 -9.79
CA PHE A 14 12.53 4.96 -9.18
C PHE A 14 13.02 6.34 -8.69
N PRO A 15 14.05 6.39 -7.82
CA PRO A 15 14.76 5.31 -7.15
C PRO A 15 13.93 4.65 -6.06
N GLY A 16 12.84 5.21 -5.67
CA GLY A 16 11.92 4.76 -4.64
C GLY A 16 11.25 5.92 -3.92
N GLY A 17 10.73 5.63 -2.74
CA GLY A 17 9.96 6.53 -1.92
C GLY A 17 10.79 7.45 -1.02
N CYS A 18 10.76 7.22 0.29
CA CYS A 18 11.48 8.02 1.29
C CYS A 18 13.01 8.08 1.08
N ILE A 19 13.56 7.19 0.26
CA ILE A 19 14.96 7.22 -0.15
C ILE A 19 15.33 8.53 -0.86
N THR A 20 14.40 9.16 -1.60
CA THR A 20 14.64 10.43 -2.29
C THR A 20 14.79 11.59 -1.32
N HIS A 21 14.03 11.57 -0.24
CA HIS A 21 14.05 12.60 0.79
C HIS A 21 15.27 12.53 1.72
N GLY A 22 15.83 11.32 1.91
CA GLY A 22 16.92 11.08 2.86
C GLY A 22 16.51 11.18 4.33
N LEU A 23 17.50 11.12 5.23
CA LEU A 23 17.32 11.29 6.68
C LEU A 23 17.15 12.75 7.10
N GLY A 24 17.47 13.68 6.21
CA GLY A 24 17.47 15.13 6.38
C GLY A 24 18.15 15.76 5.17
N MET A 25 18.31 17.09 5.18
CA MET A 25 18.86 17.82 4.03
C MET A 25 20.25 17.37 3.60
N ASP A 26 21.13 17.04 4.54
CA ASP A 26 22.51 16.60 4.24
C ASP A 26 22.57 15.24 3.52
N ASN A 27 21.47 14.50 3.55
CA ASN A 27 21.38 13.15 3.01
C ASN A 27 20.30 13.02 1.94
N MET A 28 19.69 14.15 1.52
CA MET A 28 18.73 14.17 0.42
C MET A 28 19.36 13.64 -0.86
N TYR A 29 18.56 12.92 -1.65
CA TYR A 29 19.02 12.27 -2.87
C TYR A 29 19.08 13.29 -4.01
N HIS A 30 20.28 13.65 -4.47
CA HIS A 30 20.52 14.49 -5.64
C HIS A 30 20.80 13.59 -6.84
N TRP A 31 19.93 13.61 -7.81
CA TRP A 31 19.99 12.72 -8.97
C TRP A 31 21.28 12.90 -9.79
N ASP A 32 21.76 14.13 -9.94
CA ASP A 32 22.95 14.49 -10.69
C ASP A 32 24.25 13.91 -10.10
N ARG A 33 24.25 13.59 -8.80
CA ARG A 33 25.36 12.91 -8.10
C ARG A 33 25.42 11.41 -8.38
N THR A 34 24.40 10.88 -9.05
CA THR A 34 24.25 9.45 -9.34
C THR A 34 24.55 9.10 -10.80
N ILE A 35 25.06 10.07 -11.58
CA ILE A 35 25.46 9.91 -12.98
C ILE A 35 26.97 10.16 -13.14
N GLY A 36 27.50 9.96 -14.35
CA GLY A 36 28.94 10.06 -14.64
C GLY A 36 29.75 8.82 -14.22
N PRO A 37 31.09 8.93 -14.14
CA PRO A 37 31.96 7.81 -13.81
C PRO A 37 31.63 7.21 -12.43
N VAL A 38 31.45 5.88 -12.39
CA VAL A 38 30.99 5.15 -11.20
C VAL A 38 31.92 5.34 -9.99
N GLU A 39 33.21 5.46 -10.23
CA GLU A 39 34.23 5.68 -9.21
C GLU A 39 34.19 7.05 -8.54
N HIS A 40 33.51 8.02 -9.16
CA HIS A 40 33.34 9.38 -8.63
C HIS A 40 32.01 9.59 -7.91
N ARG A 41 31.10 8.62 -7.99
CA ARG A 41 29.77 8.73 -7.35
C ARG A 41 29.90 8.56 -5.83
N PRO A 42 29.23 9.42 -5.04
CA PRO A 42 29.32 9.34 -3.60
C PRO A 42 28.62 8.09 -3.06
N HIS A 43 28.87 7.85 -1.79
CA HIS A 43 28.11 6.89 -1.00
C HIS A 43 27.09 7.63 -0.17
N ASN A 44 25.96 6.99 0.09
CA ASN A 44 24.93 7.51 0.95
C ASN A 44 24.41 6.42 1.90
N PHE A 45 23.73 6.83 2.94
CA PHE A 45 23.08 5.95 3.90
C PHE A 45 21.59 6.33 3.92
N ASN A 46 20.69 5.36 3.83
CA ASN A 46 19.28 5.64 3.81
C ASN A 46 18.59 5.39 5.16
N LEU A 47 17.36 5.89 5.28
CA LEU A 47 16.56 5.79 6.50
C LEU A 47 16.16 4.35 6.87
N TRP A 48 16.27 3.40 5.94
CA TRP A 48 16.03 1.97 6.16
C TRP A 48 17.24 1.24 6.78
N GLY A 49 18.33 1.96 7.04
CA GLY A 49 19.55 1.40 7.59
C GLY A 49 20.48 0.76 6.56
N TYR A 50 20.27 1.03 5.27
CA TYR A 50 21.10 0.52 4.19
C TYR A 50 22.17 1.53 3.75
N HIS A 51 23.33 1.01 3.39
CA HIS A 51 24.36 1.75 2.68
C HIS A 51 24.09 1.72 1.17
N GLN A 52 24.16 2.87 0.52
CA GLN A 52 23.98 3.04 -0.92
C GLN A 52 25.27 3.57 -1.55
N SER A 53 25.70 2.98 -2.66
CA SER A 53 26.90 3.39 -3.38
C SER A 53 26.63 4.23 -4.63
N PHE A 54 25.38 4.48 -5.00
CA PHE A 54 24.96 5.12 -6.25
C PHE A 54 25.58 4.56 -7.54
N ARG A 55 26.16 3.36 -7.48
CA ARG A 55 26.65 2.66 -8.68
C ARG A 55 25.53 2.28 -9.63
N ILE A 56 24.32 2.10 -9.10
CA ILE A 56 23.07 2.13 -9.84
C ILE A 56 22.43 3.46 -9.52
N GLY A 57 22.38 4.36 -10.51
CA GLY A 57 21.82 5.69 -10.39
C GLY A 57 20.77 5.95 -11.47
N TYR A 58 20.42 7.21 -11.68
CA TYR A 58 19.35 7.57 -12.62
C TYR A 58 19.63 7.12 -14.04
N TYR A 59 20.87 7.21 -14.51
CA TYR A 59 21.25 6.72 -15.84
C TYR A 59 20.97 5.22 -16.00
N GLU A 60 21.38 4.41 -15.04
CA GLU A 60 21.17 2.97 -15.07
C GLU A 60 19.69 2.59 -14.94
N TYR A 61 18.91 3.32 -14.15
CA TYR A 61 17.44 3.12 -14.09
C TYR A 61 16.77 3.45 -15.42
N LEU A 62 17.17 4.52 -16.08
CA LEU A 62 16.65 4.89 -17.41
C LEU A 62 16.98 3.83 -18.46
N CYS A 63 18.23 3.36 -18.51
CA CYS A 63 18.65 2.26 -19.38
C CYS A 63 17.90 0.95 -19.06
N LEU A 64 17.64 0.68 -17.79
CA LEU A 64 16.85 -0.48 -17.37
C LEU A 64 15.41 -0.37 -17.91
N CYS A 65 14.78 0.79 -17.80
CA CYS A 65 13.44 1.03 -18.32
C CYS A 65 13.38 0.70 -19.82
N GLU A 66 14.32 1.19 -20.63
CA GLU A 66 14.40 0.86 -22.05
C GLU A 66 14.58 -0.65 -22.29
N THR A 67 15.48 -1.28 -21.51
CA THR A 67 15.78 -2.72 -21.66
C THR A 67 14.56 -3.60 -21.43
N ILE A 68 13.68 -3.23 -20.49
CA ILE A 68 12.46 -3.99 -20.16
C ILE A 68 11.21 -3.47 -20.88
N GLY A 69 11.35 -2.40 -21.69
CA GLY A 69 10.23 -1.78 -22.42
C GLY A 69 9.26 -0.98 -21.55
N ALA A 70 9.73 -0.45 -20.41
CA ALA A 70 8.95 0.34 -19.47
C ALA A 70 9.22 1.84 -19.64
N LYS A 71 8.20 2.68 -19.44
CA LYS A 71 8.39 4.13 -19.34
C LYS A 71 9.03 4.50 -18.00
N PRO A 72 9.98 5.45 -17.97
CA PRO A 72 10.55 5.92 -16.70
C PRO A 72 9.58 6.84 -15.96
N LEU A 73 9.49 6.68 -14.64
CA LEU A 73 8.84 7.60 -13.71
C LEU A 73 9.83 7.89 -12.58
N PRO A 74 10.81 8.78 -12.80
CA PRO A 74 11.70 9.23 -11.74
C PRO A 74 10.94 10.07 -10.71
N VAL A 75 11.32 9.93 -9.44
CA VAL A 75 10.76 10.69 -8.32
C VAL A 75 11.84 11.57 -7.70
N LEU A 76 11.53 12.84 -7.51
CA LEU A 76 12.39 13.82 -6.84
C LEU A 76 11.69 14.38 -5.59
N PRO A 77 12.44 14.81 -4.55
CA PRO A 77 11.87 15.52 -3.42
C PRO A 77 11.11 16.79 -3.83
N ALA A 78 10.05 17.11 -3.10
CA ALA A 78 9.30 18.35 -3.29
C ALA A 78 9.98 19.58 -2.64
N GLY A 79 11.31 19.56 -2.47
CA GLY A 79 12.04 20.59 -1.76
C GLY A 79 11.91 20.51 -0.23
N VAL A 80 11.52 19.33 0.28
CA VAL A 80 11.47 19.02 1.72
C VAL A 80 12.05 17.61 1.95
N SER A 81 12.59 17.37 3.16
CA SER A 81 13.09 16.05 3.54
C SER A 81 11.96 15.16 4.10
N CYS A 82 12.26 13.88 4.33
CA CYS A 82 11.27 12.89 4.75
C CYS A 82 10.64 13.21 6.11
N GLN A 83 9.30 13.22 6.17
CA GLN A 83 8.56 13.35 7.43
C GLN A 83 8.69 12.14 8.37
N ASN A 84 9.01 10.96 7.81
CA ASN A 84 9.08 9.70 8.55
C ASN A 84 10.40 9.50 9.30
N THR A 85 11.21 10.54 9.47
CA THR A 85 12.49 10.51 10.18
C THR A 85 12.43 11.22 11.52
N SER A 86 13.45 11.02 12.37
CA SER A 86 13.53 11.70 13.67
C SER A 86 13.78 13.21 13.55
N GLN A 87 14.27 13.68 12.40
CA GLN A 87 14.49 15.10 12.13
C GLN A 87 13.23 15.79 11.61
N GLY A 88 12.22 15.00 11.21
CA GLY A 88 11.00 15.51 10.59
C GLY A 88 11.25 16.12 9.22
N PRO A 89 10.22 16.73 8.60
CA PRO A 89 10.40 17.41 7.33
C PRO A 89 11.17 18.71 7.54
N VAL A 90 12.32 18.84 6.83
CA VAL A 90 13.13 20.05 6.77
C VAL A 90 13.08 20.59 5.34
N PRO A 91 12.66 21.84 5.12
CA PRO A 91 12.58 22.42 3.77
C PRO A 91 13.95 22.86 3.26
N VAL A 92 14.13 22.80 1.95
CA VAL A 92 15.18 23.56 1.25
C VAL A 92 14.99 25.03 1.57
N ALA A 93 16.06 25.75 1.94
CA ALA A 93 15.98 27.17 2.23
C ALA A 93 15.43 27.95 1.02
N GLN A 94 14.66 29.01 1.27
CA GLN A 94 13.99 29.71 0.17
C GLN A 94 14.99 30.32 -0.83
N GLU A 95 16.14 30.75 -0.35
CA GLU A 95 17.25 31.27 -1.17
C GLU A 95 17.91 30.20 -2.04
N ASP A 96 17.81 28.91 -1.68
CA ASP A 96 18.40 27.80 -2.41
C ASP A 96 17.40 27.14 -3.39
N MET A 97 16.12 27.50 -3.30
CA MET A 97 15.08 26.95 -4.19
C MET A 97 15.35 27.17 -5.69
N PRO A 98 15.88 28.32 -6.16
CA PRO A 98 16.22 28.45 -7.59
C PRO A 98 17.23 27.39 -8.06
N ALA A 99 18.29 27.12 -7.30
CA ALA A 99 19.28 26.10 -7.64
C ALA A 99 18.69 24.69 -7.63
N TYR A 100 17.79 24.40 -6.67
CA TYR A 100 17.10 23.12 -6.60
C TYR A 100 16.11 22.94 -7.78
N ILE A 101 15.40 23.98 -8.17
CA ILE A 101 14.53 23.97 -9.36
C ILE A 101 15.35 23.71 -10.63
N ASP A 102 16.51 24.35 -10.77
CA ASP A 102 17.42 24.10 -11.89
C ASP A 102 17.84 22.60 -11.92
N GLU A 103 18.14 21.99 -10.77
CA GLU A 103 18.43 20.56 -10.68
C GLU A 103 17.27 19.70 -11.22
N VAL A 104 16.01 20.02 -10.88
CA VAL A 104 14.83 19.34 -11.39
C VAL A 104 14.71 19.49 -12.91
N LEU A 105 14.86 20.69 -13.44
CA LEU A 105 14.79 20.97 -14.88
C LEU A 105 15.92 20.27 -15.64
N HIS A 106 17.11 20.20 -15.07
CA HIS A 106 18.25 19.50 -15.64
C HIS A 106 18.02 17.99 -15.80
N LEU A 107 17.23 17.35 -14.91
CA LEU A 107 16.85 15.95 -15.10
C LEU A 107 16.00 15.78 -16.37
N ILE A 108 15.05 16.69 -16.62
CA ILE A 108 14.22 16.62 -17.82
C ILE A 108 15.08 16.84 -19.07
N GLU A 109 16.01 17.83 -19.03
CA GLU A 109 16.96 18.05 -20.11
C GLU A 109 17.89 16.86 -20.31
N PHE A 110 18.39 16.23 -19.24
CA PHE A 110 19.19 15.02 -19.31
C PHE A 110 18.44 13.89 -20.02
N CYS A 111 17.15 13.70 -19.70
CA CYS A 111 16.34 12.67 -20.33
C CYS A 111 15.95 13.00 -21.77
N ASN A 112 15.53 14.23 -22.06
CA ASN A 112 14.86 14.58 -23.30
C ASN A 112 15.64 15.56 -24.19
N GLY A 113 16.65 16.24 -23.65
CA GLY A 113 17.45 17.23 -24.38
C GLY A 113 18.25 16.60 -25.51
N SER A 114 18.47 17.36 -26.58
CA SER A 114 19.37 16.96 -27.68
C SER A 114 20.83 16.94 -27.21
N THR A 115 21.69 16.28 -27.96
CA THR A 115 23.15 16.27 -27.67
C THR A 115 23.81 17.64 -27.78
N ALA A 116 23.09 18.66 -28.26
CA ALA A 116 23.57 20.05 -28.31
C ALA A 116 23.31 20.82 -27.01
N THR A 117 22.46 20.33 -26.13
CA THR A 117 22.20 20.91 -24.81
C THR A 117 23.21 20.39 -23.80
N GLU A 118 23.39 21.10 -22.67
CA GLU A 118 24.38 20.73 -21.68
C GLU A 118 24.16 19.33 -21.12
N TRP A 119 22.95 19.03 -20.64
CA TRP A 119 22.66 17.75 -19.99
C TRP A 119 22.41 16.63 -21.00
N GLY A 120 21.90 16.93 -22.19
CA GLY A 120 21.83 15.98 -23.29
C GLY A 120 23.23 15.55 -23.77
N ALA A 121 24.22 16.45 -23.78
CA ALA A 121 25.62 16.13 -24.05
C ALA A 121 26.22 15.22 -22.96
N LYS A 122 25.90 15.46 -21.68
CA LYS A 122 26.34 14.60 -20.57
C LYS A 122 25.78 13.16 -20.72
N ARG A 123 24.49 13.03 -21.08
CA ARG A 123 23.87 11.74 -21.39
C ARG A 123 24.60 11.04 -22.53
N ALA A 124 24.86 11.76 -23.62
CA ALA A 124 25.56 11.21 -24.79
C ALA A 124 26.98 10.74 -24.45
N ALA A 125 27.70 11.51 -23.61
CA ALA A 125 29.04 11.13 -23.12
C ALA A 125 29.03 9.85 -22.27
N MET A 126 27.91 9.53 -21.64
CA MET A 126 27.71 8.25 -20.91
C MET A 126 27.34 7.07 -21.84
N GLY A 127 27.25 7.30 -23.16
CA GLY A 127 26.99 6.27 -24.14
C GLY A 127 25.55 6.22 -24.67
N HIS A 128 24.68 7.17 -24.30
CA HIS A 128 23.28 7.22 -24.72
C HIS A 128 22.96 8.56 -25.41
N PRO A 129 23.26 8.72 -26.72
CA PRO A 129 23.01 9.98 -27.44
C PRO A 129 21.52 10.29 -27.65
N GLU A 130 20.67 9.25 -27.77
CA GLU A 130 19.24 9.43 -28.00
C GLU A 130 18.50 9.80 -26.72
N PRO A 131 17.40 10.59 -26.79
CA PRO A 131 16.54 10.86 -25.64
C PRO A 131 15.88 9.61 -25.07
N PHE A 132 15.72 9.54 -23.74
CA PHE A 132 14.98 8.47 -23.06
C PHE A 132 13.45 8.60 -23.19
N GLY A 133 12.93 9.77 -23.62
CA GLY A 133 11.51 9.97 -23.79
C GLY A 133 10.75 10.05 -22.46
N LEU A 134 11.26 10.80 -21.50
CA LEU A 134 10.59 11.07 -20.23
C LEU A 134 9.24 11.76 -20.46
N GLU A 135 8.17 11.17 -19.94
CA GLU A 135 6.80 11.72 -19.99
C GLU A 135 6.28 12.10 -18.59
N TYR A 136 6.71 11.38 -17.56
CA TYR A 136 6.22 11.49 -16.19
C TYR A 136 7.34 11.88 -15.23
N LEU A 137 7.05 12.78 -14.29
CA LEU A 137 7.96 13.18 -13.23
C LEU A 137 7.22 13.23 -11.89
N GLY A 138 7.59 12.36 -10.96
CA GLY A 138 7.09 12.38 -9.59
C GLY A 138 7.79 13.48 -8.78
N ILE A 139 7.04 14.30 -8.08
CA ILE A 139 7.53 15.34 -7.17
C ILE A 139 6.93 15.09 -5.78
N GLY A 140 7.81 14.81 -4.82
CA GLY A 140 7.43 14.42 -3.47
C GLY A 140 7.19 12.92 -3.30
N ASN A 141 7.13 12.49 -2.05
CA ASN A 141 6.83 11.12 -1.62
C ASN A 141 6.37 11.10 -0.18
N GLU A 142 5.12 10.73 0.10
CA GLU A 142 4.63 10.61 1.47
C GLU A 142 4.90 11.85 2.34
N ASP A 143 4.78 13.03 1.75
CA ASP A 143 5.07 14.28 2.43
C ASP A 143 4.00 14.66 3.45
N LEU A 144 4.41 15.40 4.48
CA LEU A 144 3.52 16.17 5.32
C LEU A 144 2.94 17.32 4.48
N ILE A 145 1.64 17.30 4.23
CA ILE A 145 0.99 18.26 3.34
C ILE A 145 0.63 19.55 4.09
N ASP A 146 1.66 20.27 4.51
CA ASP A 146 1.55 21.57 5.15
C ASP A 146 1.78 22.75 4.17
N ASP A 147 1.69 23.97 4.67
CA ASP A 147 1.90 25.18 3.85
C ASP A 147 3.33 25.29 3.31
N VAL A 148 4.32 24.75 4.01
CA VAL A 148 5.72 24.76 3.57
C VAL A 148 5.90 23.81 2.39
N PHE A 149 5.39 22.59 2.49
CA PHE A 149 5.37 21.63 1.38
C PHE A 149 4.66 22.24 0.17
N LYS A 150 3.41 22.73 0.34
CA LYS A 150 2.61 23.32 -0.74
C LYS A 150 3.37 24.45 -1.46
N ASN A 151 4.06 25.31 -0.68
CA ASN A 151 4.85 26.39 -1.26
C ASN A 151 6.05 25.88 -2.07
N ARG A 152 6.80 24.89 -1.57
CA ARG A 152 7.96 24.32 -2.27
C ARG A 152 7.54 23.55 -3.52
N PHE A 153 6.54 22.71 -3.39
CA PHE A 153 5.96 21.96 -4.51
C PHE A 153 5.48 22.90 -5.63
N GLN A 154 4.73 23.95 -5.29
CA GLN A 154 4.17 24.86 -6.29
C GLN A 154 5.27 25.56 -7.10
N GLN A 155 6.36 25.99 -6.47
CA GLN A 155 7.49 26.62 -7.19
C GLN A 155 8.10 25.65 -8.20
N ILE A 156 8.28 24.38 -7.84
CA ILE A 156 8.80 23.34 -8.74
C ILE A 156 7.80 23.07 -9.88
N PHE A 157 6.53 22.88 -9.53
CA PHE A 157 5.46 22.59 -10.48
C PHE A 157 5.34 23.69 -11.54
N ASP A 158 5.30 24.95 -11.13
CA ASP A 158 5.20 26.10 -12.04
C ASP A 158 6.41 26.18 -12.97
N ALA A 159 7.62 25.94 -12.45
CA ALA A 159 8.84 25.96 -13.25
C ALA A 159 8.86 24.82 -14.29
N VAL A 160 8.48 23.60 -13.90
CA VAL A 160 8.38 22.47 -14.84
C VAL A 160 7.34 22.73 -15.91
N LYS A 161 6.15 23.23 -15.55
CA LYS A 161 5.08 23.55 -16.51
C LYS A 161 5.45 24.68 -17.46
N ALA A 162 6.24 25.66 -17.01
CA ALA A 162 6.72 26.75 -17.84
C ALA A 162 7.79 26.29 -18.85
N ALA A 163 8.75 25.45 -18.42
CA ALA A 163 9.86 25.02 -19.25
C ALA A 163 9.52 23.77 -20.10
N TYR A 164 8.72 22.86 -19.58
CA TYR A 164 8.39 21.55 -20.19
C TYR A 164 6.90 21.24 -20.04
N PRO A 165 6.01 21.93 -20.76
CA PRO A 165 4.55 21.82 -20.59
C PRO A 165 3.99 20.41 -20.86
N ASP A 166 4.70 19.58 -21.62
CA ASP A 166 4.31 18.22 -21.97
C ASP A 166 4.65 17.19 -20.86
N ILE A 167 5.49 17.57 -19.89
CA ILE A 167 5.78 16.68 -18.75
C ILE A 167 4.57 16.62 -17.82
N VAL A 168 4.15 15.39 -17.54
CA VAL A 168 3.10 15.09 -16.57
C VAL A 168 3.74 15.02 -15.18
N VAL A 169 3.49 16.03 -14.36
CA VAL A 169 3.91 16.02 -12.95
C VAL A 169 2.94 15.17 -12.14
N VAL A 170 3.47 14.24 -11.38
CA VAL A 170 2.75 13.41 -10.43
C VAL A 170 3.03 13.94 -9.02
N GLY A 171 1.99 14.42 -8.34
CA GLY A 171 2.09 14.91 -6.95
C GLY A 171 1.89 13.78 -5.95
N THR A 172 1.94 14.08 -4.65
CA THR A 172 1.76 13.13 -3.55
C THR A 172 0.59 13.54 -2.64
N VAL A 173 -0.07 12.56 -2.03
CA VAL A 173 -1.16 12.77 -1.06
C VAL A 173 -0.91 12.04 0.27
N GLY A 174 0.35 11.88 0.64
CA GLY A 174 0.76 11.30 1.92
C GLY A 174 0.94 9.79 1.90
N PRO A 175 1.19 9.18 3.08
CA PRO A 175 1.64 7.80 3.22
C PRO A 175 0.52 6.77 3.37
N ALA A 176 -0.75 7.19 3.39
CA ALA A 176 -1.87 6.32 3.73
C ALA A 176 -3.14 6.67 2.94
N PRO A 177 -4.08 5.73 2.77
CA PRO A 177 -5.32 5.95 2.00
C PRO A 177 -6.38 6.75 2.77
N SER A 178 -6.01 7.41 3.85
CA SER A 178 -6.88 8.25 4.68
C SER A 178 -6.04 9.08 5.65
N GLY A 179 -6.66 10.06 6.31
CA GLY A 179 -6.03 10.91 7.30
C GLY A 179 -5.68 12.29 6.74
N GLN A 180 -5.03 13.10 7.58
CA GLN A 180 -4.81 14.52 7.29
C GLN A 180 -4.03 14.75 5.99
N ASP A 181 -2.91 14.07 5.78
CA ASP A 181 -2.10 14.25 4.57
C ASP A 181 -2.87 13.85 3.31
N TYR A 182 -3.66 12.77 3.37
CA TYR A 182 -4.51 12.32 2.28
C TYR A 182 -5.58 13.38 1.93
N GLU A 183 -6.30 13.86 2.92
CA GLU A 183 -7.39 14.83 2.73
C GLU A 183 -6.87 16.18 2.22
N GLU A 184 -5.82 16.73 2.85
CA GLU A 184 -5.18 17.98 2.45
C GLU A 184 -4.45 17.84 1.11
N GLY A 185 -3.83 16.71 0.83
CA GLY A 185 -3.17 16.43 -0.44
C GLY A 185 -4.15 16.39 -1.60
N TRP A 186 -5.27 15.70 -1.46
CA TRP A 186 -6.33 15.68 -2.47
C TRP A 186 -6.98 17.05 -2.68
N LYS A 187 -7.16 17.81 -1.61
CA LYS A 187 -7.67 19.18 -1.70
C LYS A 187 -6.69 20.05 -2.48
N TYR A 188 -5.41 20.01 -2.11
CA TYR A 188 -4.37 20.78 -2.79
C TYR A 188 -4.22 20.38 -4.28
N ALA A 189 -4.26 19.10 -4.57
CA ALA A 189 -4.19 18.60 -5.95
C ALA A 189 -5.29 19.19 -6.84
N ARG A 190 -6.52 19.28 -6.32
CA ARG A 190 -7.64 19.91 -7.03
C ARG A 190 -7.43 21.41 -7.22
N GLU A 191 -6.94 22.11 -6.19
CA GLU A 191 -6.69 23.55 -6.23
C GLU A 191 -5.55 23.91 -7.20
N ALA A 192 -4.47 23.13 -7.21
CA ALA A 192 -3.32 23.31 -8.08
C ALA A 192 -3.54 22.76 -9.50
N GLY A 193 -4.61 22.01 -9.74
CA GLY A 193 -4.89 21.39 -11.03
C GLY A 193 -3.88 20.31 -11.42
N LEU A 194 -3.43 19.48 -10.45
CA LEU A 194 -2.50 18.40 -10.73
C LEU A 194 -3.15 17.34 -11.61
N PRO A 195 -2.48 16.83 -12.64
CA PRO A 195 -3.06 15.83 -13.53
C PRO A 195 -3.19 14.45 -12.86
N ILE A 196 -2.21 14.06 -12.06
CA ILE A 196 -2.12 12.76 -11.38
C ILE A 196 -1.57 12.98 -9.97
N VAL A 197 -2.07 12.21 -9.00
CA VAL A 197 -1.57 12.16 -7.63
C VAL A 197 -1.20 10.75 -7.22
N ASP A 198 -0.11 10.63 -6.48
CA ASP A 198 0.45 9.38 -5.96
C ASP A 198 -0.17 9.07 -4.60
N GLU A 199 -0.94 7.98 -4.52
CA GLU A 199 -1.50 7.42 -3.30
C GLU A 199 -0.69 6.20 -2.86
N HIS A 200 -0.55 6.02 -1.56
CA HIS A 200 0.09 4.86 -0.97
C HIS A 200 -0.85 4.07 -0.06
N SER A 201 -0.78 2.74 -0.11
CA SER A 201 -1.64 1.88 0.69
C SER A 201 -0.98 0.54 1.01
N TYR A 202 -0.46 0.41 2.23
CA TYR A 202 0.02 -0.85 2.78
C TYR A 202 -0.96 -1.33 3.85
N GLN A 203 -1.76 -2.34 3.55
CA GLN A 203 -2.91 -2.70 4.35
C GLN A 203 -3.02 -4.22 4.59
N SER A 204 -3.86 -4.62 5.55
CA SER A 204 -4.20 -6.03 5.74
C SER A 204 -5.03 -6.59 4.58
N SER A 205 -5.03 -7.91 4.41
CA SER A 205 -5.91 -8.56 3.43
C SER A 205 -7.39 -8.22 3.66
N SER A 206 -7.83 -8.13 4.91
CA SER A 206 -9.19 -7.71 5.26
C SER A 206 -9.49 -6.30 4.82
N TRP A 207 -8.56 -5.36 5.00
CA TRP A 207 -8.77 -3.97 4.55
C TRP A 207 -9.00 -3.93 3.03
N TRP A 208 -8.19 -4.63 2.26
CA TRP A 208 -8.33 -4.69 0.81
C TRP A 208 -9.70 -5.24 0.38
N PHE A 209 -10.16 -6.31 1.03
CA PHE A 209 -11.50 -6.85 0.75
C PHE A 209 -12.63 -5.91 1.16
N HIS A 210 -12.51 -5.18 2.26
CA HIS A 210 -13.53 -4.24 2.72
C HIS A 210 -13.61 -2.96 1.87
N ASN A 211 -12.52 -2.59 1.19
CA ASN A 211 -12.42 -1.33 0.45
C ASN A 211 -12.41 -1.53 -1.07
N LEU A 212 -13.07 -2.58 -1.56
CA LEU A 212 -13.16 -2.84 -3.00
C LEU A 212 -13.84 -1.70 -3.78
N ASP A 213 -14.64 -0.87 -3.15
CA ASP A 213 -15.33 0.29 -3.70
C ASP A 213 -14.59 1.61 -3.50
N HIS A 214 -13.35 1.58 -3.00
CA HIS A 214 -12.56 2.77 -2.65
C HIS A 214 -12.54 3.84 -3.76
N TYR A 215 -12.44 3.44 -5.01
CA TYR A 215 -12.42 4.36 -6.15
C TYR A 215 -13.78 4.60 -6.82
N ASP A 216 -14.84 3.89 -6.42
CA ASP A 216 -16.15 3.98 -7.08
C ASP A 216 -16.76 5.38 -6.99
N HIS A 217 -16.44 6.13 -5.95
CA HIS A 217 -16.98 7.46 -5.68
C HIS A 217 -16.00 8.62 -5.96
N THR A 218 -14.81 8.32 -6.51
CA THR A 218 -13.81 9.33 -6.85
C THR A 218 -14.30 10.22 -8.00
N ASP A 219 -13.99 11.52 -7.95
CA ASP A 219 -14.36 12.46 -9.00
C ASP A 219 -13.71 12.09 -10.35
N ARG A 220 -14.53 11.81 -11.35
CA ARG A 220 -14.09 11.38 -12.68
C ARG A 220 -13.45 12.48 -13.51
N LYS A 221 -13.65 13.76 -13.15
CA LYS A 221 -13.17 14.92 -13.89
C LYS A 221 -11.92 15.55 -13.28
N GLY A 222 -11.60 15.22 -12.04
CA GLY A 222 -10.44 15.75 -11.32
C GLY A 222 -9.11 15.09 -11.67
N SER A 223 -8.15 15.27 -10.79
CA SER A 223 -6.85 14.58 -10.84
C SER A 223 -7.06 13.07 -10.88
N LYS A 224 -6.22 12.37 -11.63
CA LYS A 224 -6.23 10.91 -11.68
C LYS A 224 -5.42 10.32 -10.54
N VAL A 225 -5.74 9.08 -10.19
CA VAL A 225 -5.04 8.30 -9.19
C VAL A 225 -3.86 7.56 -9.82
N TYR A 226 -2.74 7.66 -9.22
CA TYR A 226 -1.64 6.72 -9.30
C TYR A 226 -1.52 6.02 -7.94
N LEU A 227 -1.86 4.74 -7.83
CA LEU A 227 -1.57 3.94 -6.64
C LEU A 227 -0.11 3.50 -6.71
N GLY A 228 0.80 4.36 -6.24
CA GLY A 228 2.23 4.27 -6.54
C GLY A 228 3.01 3.35 -5.62
N GLU A 229 2.51 3.13 -4.42
CA GLU A 229 3.02 2.10 -3.52
C GLU A 229 1.87 1.38 -2.86
N TYR A 230 1.79 0.07 -3.07
CA TYR A 230 0.79 -0.74 -2.39
C TYR A 230 1.25 -2.19 -2.22
N GLY A 231 0.68 -2.83 -1.22
CA GLY A 231 0.82 -4.25 -0.96
C GLY A 231 -0.02 -4.66 0.23
N SER A 232 -0.45 -5.91 0.25
CA SER A 232 -1.07 -6.52 1.41
C SER A 232 0.00 -7.00 2.39
N TRP A 233 -0.08 -6.56 3.67
CA TRP A 233 0.88 -6.95 4.69
C TRP A 233 1.02 -8.48 4.78
N ASN A 234 2.19 -9.01 4.49
CA ASN A 234 2.57 -10.42 4.44
C ASN A 234 2.66 -10.97 3.00
N THR A 235 3.07 -12.23 2.85
CA THR A 235 3.31 -12.90 1.56
C THR A 235 2.46 -14.17 1.37
N GLN A 236 1.38 -14.29 2.14
CA GLN A 236 0.49 -15.44 2.13
C GLN A 236 -0.48 -15.42 0.93
N LEU A 237 -1.09 -16.57 0.62
CA LEU A 237 -2.07 -16.66 -0.47
C LEU A 237 -3.23 -15.68 -0.29
N ILE A 238 -3.76 -15.54 0.93
CA ILE A 238 -4.86 -14.61 1.22
C ILE A 238 -4.50 -13.16 0.87
N ASN A 239 -3.23 -12.77 1.03
CA ASN A 239 -2.74 -11.44 0.65
C ASN A 239 -2.81 -11.25 -0.87
N GLY A 240 -2.27 -12.20 -1.64
CA GLY A 240 -2.37 -12.17 -3.10
C GLY A 240 -3.82 -12.19 -3.60
N LEU A 241 -4.72 -12.96 -2.96
CA LEU A 241 -6.15 -12.97 -3.33
C LEU A 241 -6.85 -11.62 -3.06
N SER A 242 -6.51 -10.95 -1.96
CA SER A 242 -7.06 -9.64 -1.65
C SER A 242 -6.58 -8.57 -2.64
N GLU A 243 -5.30 -8.60 -3.00
CA GLU A 243 -4.73 -7.75 -4.05
C GLU A 243 -5.40 -8.04 -5.40
N ALA A 244 -5.60 -9.30 -5.77
CA ALA A 244 -6.26 -9.67 -7.02
C ALA A 244 -7.70 -9.13 -7.09
N ALA A 245 -8.46 -9.19 -6.00
CA ALA A 245 -9.81 -8.63 -5.93
C ALA A 245 -9.80 -7.11 -6.12
N PHE A 246 -8.88 -6.41 -5.44
CA PHE A 246 -8.76 -4.96 -5.53
C PHE A 246 -8.26 -4.51 -6.91
N MET A 247 -7.30 -5.22 -7.52
CA MET A 247 -6.83 -4.92 -8.88
C MET A 247 -7.95 -5.03 -9.92
N GLY A 248 -8.87 -5.99 -9.77
CA GLY A 248 -10.08 -6.06 -10.62
C GLY A 248 -10.97 -4.82 -10.47
N ARG A 249 -11.07 -4.26 -9.26
CA ARG A 249 -11.80 -3.00 -9.02
C ARG A 249 -11.06 -1.78 -9.57
N MET A 250 -9.72 -1.75 -9.53
CA MET A 250 -8.94 -0.71 -10.21
C MET A 250 -9.17 -0.72 -11.73
N GLU A 251 -9.22 -1.90 -12.38
CA GLU A 251 -9.55 -1.98 -13.81
C GLU A 251 -10.95 -1.43 -14.12
N LEU A 252 -11.95 -1.71 -13.27
CA LEU A 252 -13.31 -1.15 -13.42
C LEU A 252 -13.35 0.37 -13.25
N ASN A 253 -12.39 0.94 -12.53
CA ASN A 253 -12.21 2.36 -12.30
C ASN A 253 -11.06 2.96 -13.14
N GLY A 254 -10.73 2.36 -14.29
CA GLY A 254 -9.63 2.80 -15.15
C GLY A 254 -9.78 4.22 -15.73
N ASP A 255 -10.96 4.81 -15.63
CA ASP A 255 -11.19 6.23 -15.94
C ASP A 255 -10.72 7.18 -14.82
N VAL A 256 -10.46 6.65 -13.62
CA VAL A 256 -9.92 7.37 -12.45
C VAL A 256 -8.51 6.88 -12.12
N VAL A 257 -8.31 5.56 -12.00
CA VAL A 257 -7.01 4.95 -11.70
C VAL A 257 -6.19 4.86 -12.98
N ALA A 258 -5.31 5.83 -13.18
CA ALA A 258 -4.47 5.90 -14.38
C ALA A 258 -3.28 4.94 -14.31
N MET A 259 -2.73 4.71 -13.12
CA MET A 259 -1.52 3.93 -12.91
C MET A 259 -1.57 3.19 -11.56
N ALA A 260 -0.89 2.05 -11.48
CA ALA A 260 -0.65 1.36 -10.22
C ALA A 260 0.71 0.64 -10.26
N SER A 261 1.43 0.62 -9.15
CA SER A 261 2.69 -0.11 -9.02
C SER A 261 2.86 -0.72 -7.64
N TYR A 262 3.12 -2.01 -7.61
CA TYR A 262 3.47 -2.71 -6.38
C TYR A 262 4.83 -2.22 -5.84
N ALA A 263 4.94 -2.06 -4.55
CA ALA A 263 6.18 -1.64 -3.88
C ALA A 263 6.31 -2.32 -2.50
N PRO A 264 7.59 -2.50 -2.02
CA PRO A 264 8.85 -2.44 -2.80
C PRO A 264 8.99 -3.60 -3.79
N LEU A 265 9.86 -3.42 -4.81
CA LEU A 265 10.07 -4.46 -5.82
C LEU A 265 11.04 -5.55 -5.37
N PHE A 266 12.13 -5.20 -4.68
CA PHE A 266 13.24 -6.10 -4.43
C PHE A 266 13.64 -6.15 -2.96
N ALA A 267 13.82 -7.37 -2.44
CA ALA A 267 14.40 -7.61 -1.13
C ALA A 267 15.48 -8.68 -1.19
N LYS A 268 16.69 -8.36 -0.73
CA LYS A 268 17.74 -9.37 -0.56
C LYS A 268 17.52 -10.13 0.75
N ASN A 269 17.35 -11.44 0.67
CA ASN A 269 17.15 -12.29 1.83
C ASN A 269 18.25 -12.09 2.90
N GLY A 270 17.83 -11.90 4.14
CA GLY A 270 18.71 -11.60 5.27
C GLY A 270 19.23 -10.15 5.34
N HIS A 271 18.82 -9.28 4.40
CA HIS A 271 19.28 -7.90 4.31
C HIS A 271 18.15 -6.92 3.96
N HIS A 272 16.96 -7.17 4.43
CA HIS A 272 15.80 -6.27 4.27
C HIS A 272 15.17 -5.97 5.63
N SER A 273 14.58 -4.80 5.76
CA SER A 273 13.90 -4.32 6.96
C SER A 273 12.41 -4.07 6.73
N TRP A 274 11.89 -4.42 5.55
CA TRP A 274 10.50 -4.24 5.15
C TRP A 274 9.88 -5.56 4.67
N ASN A 275 8.56 -5.65 4.75
CA ASN A 275 7.72 -6.72 4.23
C ASN A 275 6.29 -6.14 4.08
N PRO A 276 5.60 -6.37 2.95
CA PRO A 276 5.94 -7.29 1.85
C PRO A 276 6.88 -6.66 0.81
N ASP A 277 7.57 -7.53 0.06
CA ASP A 277 8.31 -7.19 -1.14
C ASP A 277 7.89 -8.12 -2.28
N LEU A 278 7.98 -7.67 -3.54
CA LEU A 278 7.46 -8.44 -4.67
C LEU A 278 8.40 -9.55 -5.15
N ILE A 279 9.71 -9.31 -5.10
CA ILE A 279 10.74 -10.25 -5.55
C ILE A 279 11.81 -10.35 -4.47
N TYR A 280 11.85 -11.47 -3.78
CA TYR A 280 12.96 -11.78 -2.89
C TYR A 280 14.09 -12.43 -3.67
N PHE A 281 15.32 -12.24 -3.25
CA PHE A 281 16.47 -12.86 -3.92
C PHE A 281 17.63 -13.09 -2.95
N ASP A 282 18.48 -14.03 -3.30
CA ASP A 282 19.80 -14.22 -2.73
C ASP A 282 20.89 -14.14 -3.82
N ASN A 283 22.06 -14.69 -3.58
CA ASN A 283 23.13 -14.66 -4.56
C ASN A 283 22.97 -15.69 -5.70
N GLU A 284 21.97 -16.57 -5.62
CA GLU A 284 21.79 -17.71 -6.54
C GLU A 284 20.51 -17.59 -7.36
N ARG A 285 19.41 -17.12 -6.74
CA ARG A 285 18.07 -17.12 -7.38
C ARG A 285 17.14 -16.05 -6.82
N ALA A 286 16.05 -15.84 -7.54
CA ALA A 286 14.90 -15.07 -7.10
C ALA A 286 13.80 -16.00 -6.57
N TYR A 287 12.97 -15.45 -5.65
CA TYR A 287 11.83 -16.10 -5.02
C TYR A 287 10.59 -15.23 -5.22
N HIS A 288 9.49 -15.86 -5.55
CA HIS A 288 8.26 -15.21 -5.98
C HIS A 288 7.14 -15.49 -4.98
N PRO A 289 6.73 -14.51 -4.16
CA PRO A 289 5.54 -14.64 -3.32
C PRO A 289 4.26 -14.68 -4.15
N TYR A 290 3.12 -14.95 -3.53
CA TYR A 290 1.83 -14.99 -4.22
C TYR A 290 1.47 -13.66 -4.92
N SER A 291 1.82 -12.52 -4.32
CA SER A 291 1.62 -11.20 -4.91
C SER A 291 2.33 -11.04 -6.26
N TYR A 292 3.53 -11.63 -6.43
CA TYR A 292 4.23 -11.62 -7.72
C TYR A 292 3.41 -12.27 -8.84
N TRP A 293 2.84 -13.42 -8.55
CA TRP A 293 2.03 -14.15 -9.53
C TRP A 293 0.73 -13.41 -9.87
N VAL A 294 0.12 -12.78 -8.89
CA VAL A 294 -1.06 -11.93 -9.12
C VAL A 294 -0.70 -10.76 -10.04
N GLN A 295 0.38 -10.04 -9.75
CA GLN A 295 0.86 -8.95 -10.61
C GLN A 295 1.15 -9.43 -12.04
N GLN A 296 1.82 -10.58 -12.19
CA GLN A 296 2.13 -11.16 -13.50
C GLN A 296 0.86 -11.55 -14.27
N MET A 297 -0.12 -12.16 -13.62
CA MET A 297 -1.38 -12.53 -14.25
C MET A 297 -2.14 -11.31 -14.79
N TYR A 298 -2.16 -10.19 -14.06
CA TYR A 298 -2.73 -8.93 -14.55
C TYR A 298 -1.88 -8.29 -15.65
N ALA A 299 -0.58 -8.20 -15.46
CA ALA A 299 0.32 -7.54 -16.41
C ALA A 299 0.38 -8.24 -17.78
N THR A 300 0.13 -9.55 -17.81
CA THR A 300 0.10 -10.35 -19.05
C THR A 300 -1.27 -10.42 -19.73
N THR A 301 -2.32 -9.92 -19.08
CA THR A 301 -3.70 -9.89 -19.58
C THR A 301 -4.30 -8.49 -19.50
N THR A 302 -3.57 -7.50 -20.02
CA THR A 302 -4.01 -6.09 -20.02
C THR A 302 -5.21 -5.88 -20.93
N ALA A 303 -6.14 -5.00 -20.51
CA ALA A 303 -7.38 -4.74 -21.21
C ALA A 303 -7.58 -3.23 -21.47
N ASP A 304 -8.43 -2.93 -22.46
CA ASP A 304 -8.82 -1.57 -22.84
C ASP A 304 -10.17 -1.17 -22.21
N THR A 305 -11.02 -2.15 -21.93
CA THR A 305 -12.35 -1.95 -21.32
C THR A 305 -12.61 -3.01 -20.25
N ALA A 306 -13.40 -2.65 -19.24
CA ALA A 306 -13.79 -3.55 -18.16
C ALA A 306 -15.27 -3.33 -17.74
N TRP A 307 -15.92 -4.41 -17.29
CA TRP A 307 -17.32 -4.41 -16.86
C TRP A 307 -17.47 -5.11 -15.51
N PRO A 308 -18.31 -4.56 -14.61
CA PRO A 308 -18.64 -5.23 -13.37
C PRO A 308 -19.56 -6.42 -13.64
N VAL A 309 -19.41 -7.46 -12.83
CA VAL A 309 -20.28 -8.64 -12.84
C VAL A 309 -20.87 -8.81 -11.45
N THR A 310 -22.17 -8.97 -11.37
CA THR A 310 -22.85 -9.28 -10.11
C THR A 310 -22.58 -10.73 -9.72
N VAL A 311 -22.09 -10.94 -8.50
CA VAL A 311 -21.88 -12.28 -7.95
C VAL A 311 -23.12 -12.67 -7.15
N GLU A 312 -23.84 -13.66 -7.63
CA GLU A 312 -24.98 -14.23 -6.90
C GLU A 312 -24.51 -15.35 -5.94
N GLY A 313 -25.20 -15.50 -4.82
CA GLY A 313 -24.89 -16.51 -3.82
C GLY A 313 -23.93 -16.01 -2.72
N PRO A 314 -23.38 -16.92 -1.89
CA PRO A 314 -22.53 -16.55 -0.75
C PRO A 314 -21.19 -16.00 -1.24
N SER A 315 -21.08 -14.67 -1.30
CA SER A 315 -19.88 -13.96 -1.77
C SER A 315 -19.13 -13.23 -0.66
N THR A 316 -19.70 -13.21 0.56
CA THR A 316 -19.11 -12.51 1.71
C THR A 316 -18.73 -13.47 2.81
N LEU A 317 -17.64 -13.16 3.50
CA LEU A 317 -17.27 -13.80 4.76
C LEU A 317 -17.81 -12.95 5.91
N ARG A 318 -18.63 -13.56 6.77
CA ARG A 318 -19.01 -12.95 8.04
C ARG A 318 -18.25 -13.60 9.17
N ARG A 319 -17.39 -12.83 9.84
CA ARG A 319 -16.62 -13.32 10.96
C ARG A 319 -17.48 -13.48 12.21
N THR A 320 -17.27 -14.59 12.90
CA THR A 320 -17.75 -14.78 14.28
C THR A 320 -16.53 -14.83 15.18
N LEU A 321 -16.34 -13.80 15.99
CA LEU A 321 -15.24 -13.76 16.96
C LEU A 321 -15.60 -14.51 18.22
N PRO A 322 -14.62 -15.11 18.94
CA PRO A 322 -14.82 -15.68 20.26
C PRO A 322 -15.29 -14.61 21.26
N ASP A 323 -15.97 -15.03 22.29
CA ASP A 323 -16.38 -14.18 23.42
C ASP A 323 -15.29 -14.06 24.51
N THR A 324 -14.13 -14.65 24.28
CA THR A 324 -12.98 -14.60 25.18
C THR A 324 -12.48 -13.17 25.37
N VAL A 325 -12.33 -12.74 26.60
CA VAL A 325 -11.77 -11.44 26.97
C VAL A 325 -10.42 -11.66 27.66
N ARG A 326 -9.34 -11.43 26.96
CA ARG A 326 -7.99 -11.31 27.51
C ARG A 326 -7.55 -9.87 27.41
N LEU A 327 -6.62 -9.47 28.25
CA LEU A 327 -5.99 -8.15 28.18
C LEU A 327 -4.47 -8.32 28.21
N ARG A 328 -3.81 -7.76 27.22
CA ARG A 328 -2.36 -7.66 27.13
C ARG A 328 -1.98 -6.20 26.95
N ILE A 329 -0.90 -5.77 27.59
CA ILE A 329 -0.33 -4.42 27.42
C ILE A 329 0.99 -4.59 26.68
N ALA A 330 1.16 -3.87 25.57
CA ALA A 330 2.35 -3.92 24.72
C ALA A 330 2.74 -2.51 24.23
N GLY A 331 3.86 -2.39 23.51
CA GLY A 331 4.36 -1.12 23.00
C GLY A 331 5.70 -0.73 23.59
N ASN A 332 6.14 0.51 23.37
CA ASN A 332 7.44 1.01 23.82
C ASN A 332 7.35 2.16 24.85
N ALA A 333 6.17 2.43 25.37
CA ALA A 333 5.98 3.44 26.41
C ALA A 333 6.45 2.93 27.78
N LYS A 334 6.71 3.89 28.71
CA LYS A 334 6.63 3.65 30.14
C LYS A 334 5.47 4.44 30.68
N ALA A 335 4.59 3.77 31.40
CA ALA A 335 3.37 4.35 31.92
C ALA A 335 2.89 3.59 33.18
N ASP A 336 2.14 4.26 34.03
CA ASP A 336 1.35 3.60 35.06
C ASP A 336 -0.12 3.60 34.65
N LEU A 337 -0.75 2.43 34.71
CA LEU A 337 -2.20 2.25 34.55
C LEU A 337 -2.79 2.06 35.96
N ASN A 338 -3.38 3.13 36.51
CA ASN A 338 -3.97 3.10 37.84
C ASN A 338 -5.45 2.76 37.76
N ASN A 339 -5.93 1.95 38.73
CA ASN A 339 -7.32 1.51 38.79
C ASN A 339 -7.81 0.80 37.52
N LEU A 340 -6.92 0.00 36.92
CA LEU A 340 -7.28 -0.76 35.71
C LEU A 340 -8.39 -1.77 36.04
N THR A 341 -9.53 -1.60 35.38
CA THR A 341 -10.72 -2.45 35.59
C THR A 341 -11.33 -2.87 34.25
N ILE A 342 -11.95 -4.03 34.25
CA ILE A 342 -12.79 -4.52 33.14
C ILE A 342 -14.18 -4.79 33.71
N THR A 343 -15.21 -4.25 33.09
CA THR A 343 -16.60 -4.46 33.51
C THR A 343 -17.41 -5.01 32.34
N THR A 344 -18.01 -6.17 32.51
CA THR A 344 -18.87 -6.78 31.49
C THR A 344 -20.23 -6.11 31.44
N ALA A 345 -20.94 -6.28 30.34
CA ALA A 345 -22.32 -5.79 30.22
C ALA A 345 -23.29 -6.41 31.24
N SER A 346 -22.96 -7.58 31.81
CA SER A 346 -23.71 -8.19 32.93
C SER A 346 -23.42 -7.56 34.29
N GLY A 347 -22.44 -6.65 34.37
CA GLY A 347 -22.07 -5.96 35.59
C GLY A 347 -20.97 -6.66 36.42
N GLU A 348 -20.40 -7.75 35.93
CA GLU A 348 -19.23 -8.36 36.54
C GLU A 348 -18.02 -7.43 36.33
N THR A 349 -17.32 -7.10 37.43
CA THR A 349 -16.14 -6.22 37.41
C THR A 349 -14.90 -6.95 37.90
N ILE A 350 -13.87 -6.97 37.08
CA ILE A 350 -12.54 -7.47 37.42
C ILE A 350 -11.62 -6.27 37.66
N ASN A 351 -11.11 -6.16 38.87
CA ASN A 351 -10.16 -5.12 39.24
C ASN A 351 -8.73 -5.67 39.15
N LEU A 352 -7.96 -5.15 38.18
CA LEU A 352 -6.55 -5.49 37.99
C LEU A 352 -5.61 -4.59 38.81
N GLY A 353 -6.16 -3.55 39.44
CA GLY A 353 -5.43 -2.63 40.30
C GLY A 353 -4.52 -1.66 39.55
N ASN A 354 -3.33 -1.44 40.11
CA ASN A 354 -2.33 -0.56 39.50
C ASN A 354 -1.26 -1.40 38.78
N VAL A 355 -1.04 -1.12 37.52
CA VAL A 355 -0.07 -1.81 36.68
C VAL A 355 1.00 -0.83 36.22
N ALA A 356 2.25 -1.05 36.65
CA ALA A 356 3.40 -0.29 36.15
C ALA A 356 3.90 -0.96 34.86
N TYR A 357 3.88 -0.21 33.77
CA TYR A 357 4.31 -0.66 32.45
C TYR A 357 5.67 -0.07 32.07
N ASP A 358 6.67 -0.92 31.86
CA ASP A 358 8.07 -0.56 31.59
C ASP A 358 8.52 -0.82 30.14
N GLY A 359 7.57 -1.03 29.22
CA GLY A 359 7.83 -1.39 27.81
C GLY A 359 7.90 -2.91 27.55
N ARG A 360 7.80 -3.74 28.60
CA ARG A 360 7.73 -5.19 28.43
C ARG A 360 6.29 -5.66 28.39
N THR A 361 5.98 -6.51 27.44
CA THR A 361 4.62 -7.05 27.30
C THR A 361 4.13 -7.68 28.60
N ILE A 362 2.97 -7.24 29.06
CA ILE A 362 2.25 -7.80 30.23
C ILE A 362 1.03 -8.54 29.70
N ASP A 363 0.87 -9.81 30.09
CA ASP A 363 -0.33 -10.61 29.84
C ASP A 363 -1.03 -10.82 31.20
N THR A 364 -2.29 -10.40 31.28
CA THR A 364 -3.03 -10.41 32.54
C THR A 364 -3.61 -11.77 32.90
N ALA A 365 -3.49 -12.76 32.03
CA ALA A 365 -3.99 -14.13 32.23
C ALA A 365 -5.48 -14.19 32.65
N LEU A 366 -6.30 -13.27 32.13
CA LEU A 366 -7.74 -13.25 32.39
C LEU A 366 -8.42 -14.46 31.77
N ASP A 367 -9.39 -15.02 32.49
CA ASP A 367 -10.31 -16.05 32.01
C ASP A 367 -11.74 -15.50 32.14
N LEU A 368 -12.12 -14.66 31.19
CA LEU A 368 -13.40 -13.97 31.16
C LEU A 368 -14.03 -14.17 29.78
N HIS A 369 -15.35 -14.34 29.78
CA HIS A 369 -16.15 -14.46 28.56
C HIS A 369 -17.25 -13.41 28.56
N ALA A 370 -17.28 -12.56 27.54
CA ALA A 370 -18.30 -11.53 27.39
C ALA A 370 -18.43 -11.07 25.93
N ASP A 371 -19.66 -10.89 25.47
CA ASP A 371 -19.93 -10.28 24.15
C ASP A 371 -19.64 -8.77 24.16
N SER A 372 -19.75 -8.14 25.33
CA SER A 372 -19.52 -6.70 25.48
C SER A 372 -18.97 -6.39 26.89
N TYR A 373 -18.02 -5.46 26.95
CA TYR A 373 -17.36 -5.05 28.19
C TYR A 373 -16.76 -3.63 28.04
N SER A 374 -16.43 -3.00 29.15
CA SER A 374 -15.61 -1.79 29.17
C SER A 374 -14.26 -2.01 29.82
N ILE A 375 -13.29 -1.19 29.47
CA ILE A 375 -11.96 -1.10 30.10
C ILE A 375 -11.80 0.32 30.62
N ASP A 376 -11.47 0.46 31.89
CA ASP A 376 -11.25 1.74 32.54
C ASP A 376 -9.87 1.79 33.18
N ALA A 377 -9.15 2.91 33.01
CA ALA A 377 -7.87 3.15 33.67
C ALA A 377 -7.54 4.64 33.72
N THR A 378 -6.79 5.05 34.76
CA THR A 378 -6.06 6.32 34.77
C THR A 378 -4.63 6.03 34.30
N VAL A 379 -4.27 6.50 33.12
CA VAL A 379 -2.95 6.30 32.52
C VAL A 379 -2.07 7.49 32.78
N VAL A 380 -0.89 7.29 33.42
CA VAL A 380 0.14 8.30 33.60
C VAL A 380 1.33 7.94 32.70
N TYR A 381 1.57 8.76 31.69
CA TYR A 381 2.61 8.51 30.68
C TYR A 381 3.95 9.13 31.09
N TYR A 382 5.04 8.41 30.91
CA TYR A 382 6.39 8.88 31.26
C TYR A 382 7.33 9.01 30.09
N GLU A 383 7.39 7.99 29.21
CA GLU A 383 8.26 8.00 28.04
C GLU A 383 7.81 6.96 26.98
N GLY A 384 8.34 7.08 25.77
CA GLY A 384 8.12 6.14 24.65
C GLY A 384 7.53 6.83 23.43
N ARG A 385 8.22 6.72 22.29
CA ARG A 385 7.88 7.48 21.08
C ARG A 385 6.52 7.11 20.48
N TRP A 386 6.17 5.84 20.52
CA TRP A 386 4.98 5.32 19.82
C TRP A 386 3.79 5.07 20.74
N GLY A 387 4.00 5.14 22.06
CA GLY A 387 2.95 4.88 23.03
C GLY A 387 2.83 3.42 23.44
N MET A 388 1.61 3.04 23.84
CA MET A 388 1.27 1.71 24.30
C MET A 388 -0.05 1.25 23.69
N ASP A 389 -0.21 -0.06 23.61
CA ASP A 389 -1.41 -0.73 23.12
C ASP A 389 -2.05 -1.55 24.25
N LEU A 390 -3.36 -1.41 24.42
CA LEU A 390 -4.20 -2.34 25.15
C LEU A 390 -4.75 -3.33 24.11
N ILE A 391 -4.26 -4.56 24.14
CA ILE A 391 -4.68 -5.63 23.22
C ILE A 391 -5.71 -6.49 23.95
N CYS A 392 -6.89 -6.64 23.37
CA CYS A 392 -7.98 -7.37 24.01
C CYS A 392 -8.73 -8.30 23.04
N GLY A 393 -9.55 -9.19 23.61
CA GLY A 393 -10.25 -10.26 22.91
C GLY A 393 -9.48 -11.57 22.92
N ASP A 394 -9.74 -12.46 21.97
CA ASP A 394 -9.01 -13.71 21.84
C ASP A 394 -7.64 -13.47 21.23
N ILE A 395 -6.60 -13.59 22.05
CA ILE A 395 -5.23 -13.27 21.64
C ILE A 395 -4.56 -14.53 21.08
N ASP A 396 -5.08 -15.02 19.97
CA ASP A 396 -4.50 -16.14 19.22
C ASP A 396 -3.37 -15.73 18.26
N GLY A 397 -3.09 -14.42 18.16
CA GLY A 397 -2.13 -13.81 17.24
C GLY A 397 -2.72 -13.49 15.85
N LYS A 398 -3.95 -13.89 15.55
CA LYS A 398 -4.59 -13.66 14.25
C LYS A 398 -5.83 -12.78 14.31
N ASN A 399 -6.58 -12.85 15.42
CA ASN A 399 -7.83 -12.11 15.55
C ASN A 399 -7.93 -11.51 16.96
N HIS A 400 -7.69 -10.23 17.09
CA HIS A 400 -7.81 -9.48 18.34
C HIS A 400 -8.04 -8.00 18.09
N ASN A 401 -8.21 -7.23 19.15
CA ASN A 401 -8.49 -5.82 19.10
C ASN A 401 -7.38 -5.04 19.78
N ILE A 402 -7.10 -3.84 19.32
CA ILE A 402 -6.03 -2.98 19.83
C ILE A 402 -6.61 -1.59 20.11
N ILE A 403 -6.36 -1.09 21.29
CA ILE A 403 -6.59 0.30 21.67
C ILE A 403 -5.22 0.93 21.83
N SER A 404 -4.86 1.84 20.93
CA SER A 404 -3.56 2.53 20.96
C SER A 404 -3.68 3.85 21.71
N LEU A 405 -2.72 4.08 22.61
CA LEU A 405 -2.61 5.28 23.46
C LEU A 405 -1.19 5.86 23.33
N GLY A 406 -1.07 7.13 22.98
CA GLY A 406 0.23 7.78 22.82
C GLY A 406 0.25 8.83 21.71
N ARG A 407 1.11 8.66 20.71
CA ARG A 407 1.21 9.58 19.57
C ARG A 407 -0.10 9.69 18.78
N GLY A 408 -0.86 8.60 18.72
CA GLY A 408 -2.22 8.57 18.22
C GLY A 408 -3.11 7.82 19.19
N HIS A 409 -4.33 8.26 19.34
CA HIS A 409 -5.36 7.54 20.07
C HIS A 409 -6.27 6.88 19.06
N SER A 410 -6.30 5.54 19.00
CA SER A 410 -7.07 4.83 17.99
C SER A 410 -7.62 3.51 18.50
N VAL A 411 -8.67 3.05 17.84
CA VAL A 411 -9.18 1.68 17.93
C VAL A 411 -8.87 0.96 16.63
N ARG A 412 -8.26 -0.20 16.75
CA ARG A 412 -7.74 -1.02 15.65
C ARG A 412 -8.16 -2.46 15.84
N VAL A 413 -8.19 -3.21 14.76
CA VAL A 413 -8.41 -4.65 14.79
C VAL A 413 -7.28 -5.37 14.08
N VAL A 414 -6.97 -6.59 14.57
CA VAL A 414 -6.12 -7.54 13.86
C VAL A 414 -7.04 -8.61 13.30
N ARG A 415 -6.95 -8.83 12.00
CA ARG A 415 -7.67 -9.91 11.31
C ARG A 415 -6.71 -10.62 10.36
N ASP A 416 -6.75 -11.93 10.40
CA ASP A 416 -5.82 -12.77 9.62
C ASP A 416 -4.33 -12.43 9.89
N GLY A 417 -4.03 -12.01 11.14
CA GLY A 417 -2.67 -11.68 11.58
C GLY A 417 -2.18 -10.28 11.23
N THR A 418 -3.00 -9.44 10.62
CA THR A 418 -2.65 -8.06 10.27
C THR A 418 -3.61 -7.03 10.86
N ALA A 419 -3.05 -5.88 11.27
CA ALA A 419 -3.80 -4.81 11.91
C ALA A 419 -4.28 -3.77 10.89
N TYR A 420 -5.49 -3.22 11.12
CA TYR A 420 -5.95 -2.00 10.48
C TYR A 420 -6.75 -1.13 11.45
N ALA A 421 -6.74 0.18 11.23
CA ALA A 421 -7.47 1.12 12.06
C ALA A 421 -8.97 1.12 11.70
N LEU A 422 -9.83 1.15 12.71
CA LEU A 422 -11.26 1.40 12.53
C LEU A 422 -11.57 2.89 12.67
N ALA A 423 -10.96 3.53 13.68
CA ALA A 423 -11.09 4.96 13.93
C ALA A 423 -9.93 5.45 14.80
N GLY A 424 -9.64 6.75 14.73
CA GLY A 424 -8.62 7.35 15.60
C GLY A 424 -8.35 8.81 15.27
N THR A 425 -7.54 9.43 16.13
CA THR A 425 -7.00 10.76 15.93
C THR A 425 -5.50 10.73 16.13
N GLU A 426 -4.77 11.53 15.39
CA GLU A 426 -3.38 11.80 15.68
C GLU A 426 -3.28 12.81 16.82
N VAL A 427 -2.35 12.55 17.76
CA VAL A 427 -2.00 13.47 18.82
C VAL A 427 -0.59 13.97 18.56
N SER A 428 -0.41 15.30 18.56
CA SER A 428 0.92 15.88 18.38
C SER A 428 1.88 15.37 19.45
N MET A 429 3.06 14.91 19.04
CA MET A 429 4.13 14.47 19.96
C MET A 429 4.55 15.57 20.95
N ASN A 430 4.30 16.84 20.60
CA ASN A 430 4.57 17.97 21.48
C ASN A 430 3.55 18.09 22.62
N GLU A 431 2.40 17.44 22.51
CA GLU A 431 1.33 17.44 23.52
C GLU A 431 1.48 16.30 24.52
N VAL A 432 2.16 15.20 24.12
CA VAL A 432 2.40 14.05 24.99
C VAL A 432 3.76 14.20 25.68
N ARG A 433 3.74 14.60 26.95
CA ARG A 433 4.94 14.86 27.77
C ARG A 433 4.98 13.91 28.97
N PRO A 434 6.18 13.64 29.53
CA PRO A 434 6.27 12.94 30.81
C PRO A 434 5.35 13.56 31.87
N GLY A 435 4.52 12.73 32.51
CA GLY A 435 3.51 13.17 33.49
C GLY A 435 2.14 13.47 32.87
N THR A 436 1.97 13.40 31.55
CA THR A 436 0.63 13.48 30.94
C THR A 436 -0.24 12.36 31.49
N THR A 437 -1.45 12.74 31.93
CA THR A 437 -2.40 11.80 32.51
C THR A 437 -3.68 11.80 31.71
N TRP A 438 -4.21 10.60 31.45
CA TRP A 438 -5.47 10.39 30.75
C TRP A 438 -6.43 9.54 31.57
N GLN A 439 -7.70 9.96 31.66
CA GLN A 439 -8.79 9.08 32.05
C GLN A 439 -9.24 8.31 30.82
N VAL A 440 -8.87 7.06 30.76
CA VAL A 440 -9.18 6.20 29.60
C VAL A 440 -10.42 5.38 29.92
N HIS A 441 -11.40 5.43 29.02
CA HIS A 441 -12.56 4.54 29.01
C HIS A 441 -12.74 3.97 27.61
N VAL A 442 -12.92 2.67 27.52
CA VAL A 442 -13.13 1.96 26.24
C VAL A 442 -14.37 1.10 26.34
N ASP A 443 -15.34 1.32 25.48
CA ASP A 443 -16.42 0.37 25.24
C ASP A 443 -16.01 -0.62 24.14
N VAL A 444 -16.10 -1.90 24.42
CA VAL A 444 -15.90 -2.99 23.46
C VAL A 444 -17.21 -3.77 23.36
N THR A 445 -17.81 -3.77 22.18
CA THR A 445 -19.11 -4.40 21.95
C THR A 445 -19.04 -5.40 20.78
N ASP A 446 -20.00 -6.31 20.72
CA ASP A 446 -20.13 -7.31 19.67
C ASP A 446 -18.80 -8.10 19.48
N ARG A 447 -18.24 -8.57 20.60
CA ARG A 447 -16.97 -9.33 20.68
C ARG A 447 -15.78 -8.58 20.08
N GLY A 448 -15.80 -7.23 20.15
CA GLY A 448 -14.75 -6.37 19.64
C GLY A 448 -14.89 -5.96 18.18
N GLN A 449 -16.05 -6.23 17.55
CA GLN A 449 -16.33 -5.69 16.21
C GLN A 449 -16.70 -4.20 16.24
N ALA A 450 -17.08 -3.66 17.41
CA ALA A 450 -17.26 -2.23 17.59
C ALA A 450 -16.58 -1.76 18.88
N MET A 451 -15.86 -0.65 18.78
CA MET A 451 -15.11 -0.07 19.90
C MET A 451 -15.26 1.45 19.93
N LYS A 452 -15.40 1.99 21.15
CA LYS A 452 -15.37 3.44 21.38
C LYS A 452 -14.30 3.75 22.40
N LEU A 453 -13.45 4.71 22.09
CA LEU A 453 -12.40 5.19 22.98
C LEU A 453 -12.73 6.62 23.45
N TYR A 454 -12.75 6.80 24.74
CA TYR A 454 -12.90 8.09 25.38
C TYR A 454 -11.63 8.43 26.17
N ILE A 455 -11.18 9.67 26.02
CA ILE A 455 -10.08 10.26 26.79
C ILE A 455 -10.62 11.48 27.52
N ASP A 456 -10.47 11.49 28.85
CA ASP A 456 -10.99 12.56 29.72
C ASP A 456 -12.48 12.85 29.49
N GLY A 457 -13.26 11.80 29.23
CA GLY A 457 -14.69 11.87 28.95
C GLY A 457 -15.07 12.31 27.53
N THR A 458 -14.11 12.64 26.68
CA THR A 458 -14.34 13.01 25.29
C THR A 458 -14.22 11.79 24.38
N LEU A 459 -15.21 11.56 23.51
CA LEU A 459 -15.15 10.50 22.49
C LEU A 459 -14.07 10.85 21.46
N ILE A 460 -13.04 10.02 21.39
CA ILE A 460 -11.88 10.20 20.50
C ILE A 460 -11.98 9.32 19.27
N ALA A 461 -12.43 8.08 19.44
CA ALA A 461 -12.58 7.14 18.34
C ALA A 461 -13.87 6.35 18.49
N ASP A 462 -14.64 6.23 17.42
CA ASP A 462 -15.86 5.41 17.31
C ASP A 462 -15.74 4.55 16.05
N GLY A 463 -15.28 3.32 16.21
CA GLY A 463 -14.98 2.43 15.12
C GLY A 463 -15.82 1.16 15.14
N THR A 464 -16.46 0.84 14.03
CA THR A 464 -17.19 -0.42 13.83
C THR A 464 -16.63 -1.14 12.62
N GLU A 465 -16.26 -2.40 12.82
CA GLU A 465 -15.81 -3.26 11.72
C GLU A 465 -17.00 -3.55 10.78
N VAL A 466 -16.75 -3.47 9.48
CA VAL A 466 -17.72 -3.93 8.48
C VAL A 466 -17.82 -5.46 8.59
N LYS A 467 -19.01 -5.97 8.89
CA LYS A 467 -19.19 -7.39 9.23
C LYS A 467 -19.12 -8.32 8.02
N ASP A 468 -19.51 -7.81 6.85
CA ASP A 468 -19.58 -8.60 5.63
C ASP A 468 -18.40 -8.24 4.73
N GLU A 469 -17.43 -9.13 4.69
CA GLU A 469 -16.18 -8.97 3.91
C GLU A 469 -16.36 -9.65 2.55
N PRO A 470 -16.36 -8.90 1.43
CA PRO A 470 -16.49 -9.48 0.09
C PRO A 470 -15.27 -10.36 -0.23
N ARG A 471 -15.47 -11.66 -0.34
CA ARG A 471 -14.42 -12.66 -0.58
C ARG A 471 -14.48 -13.30 -1.97
N ARG A 472 -15.50 -12.99 -2.74
CA ARG A 472 -15.69 -13.48 -4.11
C ARG A 472 -15.97 -12.34 -5.03
N THR A 473 -15.15 -12.17 -6.05
CA THR A 473 -15.33 -11.13 -7.08
C THR A 473 -15.20 -11.74 -8.46
N VAL A 474 -15.95 -11.20 -9.40
CA VAL A 474 -15.83 -11.50 -10.83
C VAL A 474 -15.75 -10.17 -11.57
N THR A 475 -14.75 -10.04 -12.43
CA THR A 475 -14.63 -8.90 -13.36
C THR A 475 -14.40 -9.42 -14.77
N VAL A 476 -14.94 -8.70 -15.73
CA VAL A 476 -14.74 -9.00 -17.16
C VAL A 476 -14.04 -7.83 -17.80
N SER A 477 -13.04 -8.13 -18.61
CA SER A 477 -12.31 -7.09 -19.35
C SER A 477 -11.92 -7.59 -20.73
N ARG A 478 -11.65 -6.66 -21.65
CA ARG A 478 -11.33 -6.97 -23.04
C ARG A 478 -10.14 -6.17 -23.53
N ASN A 479 -9.28 -6.85 -24.26
CA ASN A 479 -8.23 -6.26 -25.05
C ASN A 479 -8.73 -6.19 -26.52
N ASP A 480 -9.11 -5.03 -26.96
CA ASP A 480 -9.69 -4.83 -28.29
C ASP A 480 -8.67 -5.09 -29.41
N LYS A 481 -7.41 -4.75 -29.18
CA LYS A 481 -6.33 -4.96 -30.16
C LYS A 481 -6.00 -6.44 -30.33
N ALA A 482 -6.00 -7.21 -29.24
CA ALA A 482 -5.76 -8.65 -29.30
C ALA A 482 -7.03 -9.44 -29.65
N GLY A 483 -8.21 -8.85 -29.50
CA GLY A 483 -9.50 -9.54 -29.62
C GLY A 483 -9.76 -10.51 -28.47
N GLU A 484 -9.07 -10.37 -27.34
CA GLU A 484 -9.12 -11.29 -26.21
C GLU A 484 -10.06 -10.75 -25.12
N THR A 485 -10.89 -11.62 -24.56
CA THR A 485 -11.73 -11.34 -23.39
C THR A 485 -11.18 -12.07 -22.18
N TYR A 486 -11.08 -11.38 -21.06
CA TYR A 486 -10.61 -11.93 -19.80
C TYR A 486 -11.72 -11.92 -18.77
N VAL A 487 -11.97 -13.08 -18.15
CA VAL A 487 -12.84 -13.18 -16.97
C VAL A 487 -11.95 -13.49 -15.78
N ARG A 488 -11.93 -12.60 -14.80
CA ARG A 488 -11.15 -12.76 -13.58
C ARG A 488 -12.06 -13.14 -12.43
N VAL A 489 -11.78 -14.27 -11.81
CA VAL A 489 -12.54 -14.81 -10.68
C VAL A 489 -11.63 -14.90 -9.48
N VAL A 490 -11.96 -14.19 -8.41
CA VAL A 490 -11.34 -14.37 -7.10
C VAL A 490 -12.32 -15.14 -6.22
N ASN A 491 -11.86 -16.25 -5.65
CA ASN A 491 -12.57 -17.04 -4.66
C ASN A 491 -11.70 -17.18 -3.41
N ALA A 492 -11.81 -16.25 -2.48
CA ALA A 492 -11.08 -16.24 -1.23
C ALA A 492 -11.89 -16.89 -0.09
N MET A 493 -12.53 -18.02 -0.38
CA MET A 493 -13.30 -18.85 0.56
C MET A 493 -12.95 -20.32 0.41
N ASP A 494 -13.32 -21.11 1.39
CA ASP A 494 -12.97 -22.52 1.58
C ASP A 494 -13.76 -23.52 0.71
N ALA A 495 -14.71 -23.04 -0.08
CA ALA A 495 -15.49 -23.86 -0.99
C ALA A 495 -15.36 -23.37 -2.44
N PRO A 496 -15.31 -24.29 -3.42
CA PRO A 496 -15.36 -23.90 -4.82
C PRO A 496 -16.68 -23.19 -5.17
N ILE A 497 -16.68 -22.39 -6.25
CA ILE A 497 -17.88 -21.76 -6.76
C ILE A 497 -18.09 -22.08 -8.24
N SER A 498 -19.33 -22.24 -8.63
CA SER A 498 -19.72 -22.25 -10.05
C SER A 498 -20.00 -20.81 -10.49
N VAL A 499 -19.41 -20.43 -11.60
CA VAL A 499 -19.58 -19.12 -12.25
C VAL A 499 -20.32 -19.34 -13.57
N ASP A 500 -21.54 -18.81 -13.66
CA ASP A 500 -22.32 -18.83 -14.88
C ASP A 500 -21.91 -17.66 -15.80
N LEU A 501 -21.31 -17.97 -16.91
CA LEU A 501 -20.80 -17.02 -17.90
C LEU A 501 -21.72 -16.87 -19.12
N ARG A 502 -22.86 -17.57 -19.18
CA ARG A 502 -23.74 -17.59 -20.36
C ARG A 502 -24.19 -16.21 -20.79
N GLN A 503 -24.58 -15.38 -19.84
CA GLN A 503 -24.97 -14.00 -20.15
C GLN A 503 -23.80 -13.19 -20.71
N ILE A 504 -22.63 -13.28 -20.09
CA ILE A 504 -21.41 -12.57 -20.50
C ILE A 504 -21.00 -13.01 -21.91
N LEU A 505 -20.97 -14.31 -22.17
CA LEU A 505 -20.65 -14.85 -23.48
C LEU A 505 -21.61 -14.36 -24.57
N ALA A 506 -22.90 -14.27 -24.25
CA ALA A 506 -23.93 -13.76 -25.16
C ALA A 506 -23.80 -12.24 -25.40
N GLU A 507 -23.64 -11.43 -24.35
CA GLU A 507 -23.53 -9.98 -24.45
C GLU A 507 -22.29 -9.54 -25.24
N LEU A 508 -21.20 -10.25 -25.06
CA LEU A 508 -19.95 -9.98 -25.77
C LEU A 508 -19.87 -10.66 -27.15
N ASN A 509 -20.94 -11.35 -27.58
CA ASN A 509 -21.01 -12.09 -28.83
C ASN A 509 -19.83 -13.10 -29.01
N ILE A 510 -19.43 -13.78 -27.93
CA ILE A 510 -18.38 -14.79 -27.94
C ILE A 510 -18.88 -16.00 -28.74
N SER A 511 -18.13 -16.41 -29.77
CA SER A 511 -18.50 -17.56 -30.57
C SER A 511 -18.37 -18.86 -29.78
N THR A 512 -19.19 -19.89 -30.15
CA THR A 512 -19.09 -21.23 -29.57
C THR A 512 -17.68 -21.82 -29.74
N ALA A 513 -17.00 -21.53 -30.89
CA ALA A 513 -15.64 -21.98 -31.13
C ALA A 513 -14.63 -21.33 -30.18
N SER A 514 -14.78 -20.02 -29.90
CA SER A 514 -13.94 -19.32 -28.94
C SER A 514 -14.19 -19.84 -27.52
N ALA A 515 -15.46 -20.05 -27.12
CA ALA A 515 -15.84 -20.63 -25.84
C ALA A 515 -15.25 -22.04 -25.64
N ALA A 516 -15.28 -22.89 -26.68
CA ALA A 516 -14.73 -24.25 -26.66
C ALA A 516 -13.19 -24.29 -26.59
N SER A 517 -12.49 -23.18 -26.89
CA SER A 517 -11.03 -23.09 -26.92
C SER A 517 -10.45 -22.13 -25.88
N ALA A 518 -11.22 -21.82 -24.84
CA ALA A 518 -10.78 -20.94 -23.77
C ALA A 518 -9.66 -21.57 -22.91
N THR A 519 -8.92 -20.73 -22.23
CA THR A 519 -7.89 -21.18 -21.27
C THR A 519 -8.12 -20.55 -19.90
N ALA A 520 -7.88 -21.32 -18.84
CA ALA A 520 -7.88 -20.82 -17.46
C ALA A 520 -6.46 -20.86 -16.91
N THR A 521 -5.98 -19.72 -16.44
CA THR A 521 -4.78 -19.62 -15.61
C THR A 521 -5.19 -19.49 -14.16
N VAL A 522 -4.84 -20.48 -13.33
CA VAL A 522 -5.31 -20.61 -11.96
C VAL A 522 -4.15 -20.58 -10.99
N LEU A 523 -4.17 -19.62 -10.06
CA LEU A 523 -3.37 -19.58 -8.86
C LEU A 523 -4.24 -20.02 -7.69
N ALA A 524 -3.93 -21.14 -7.05
CA ALA A 524 -4.73 -21.71 -5.96
C ALA A 524 -3.86 -22.41 -4.92
N GLY A 525 -4.39 -22.60 -3.72
CA GLY A 525 -3.77 -23.37 -2.66
C GLY A 525 -4.79 -23.87 -1.63
N ASP A 526 -4.44 -24.90 -0.89
CA ASP A 526 -5.34 -25.51 0.12
C ASP A 526 -5.34 -24.74 1.45
N ASN A 527 -4.32 -23.90 1.68
CA ASN A 527 -4.19 -23.10 2.89
C ASN A 527 -4.02 -21.62 2.54
N PRO A 528 -4.99 -20.75 2.87
CA PRO A 528 -4.91 -19.31 2.58
C PRO A 528 -3.76 -18.60 3.29
N TYR A 529 -3.24 -19.16 4.37
CA TYR A 529 -2.13 -18.64 5.16
C TYR A 529 -0.77 -19.25 4.78
N ALA A 530 -0.71 -20.03 3.71
CA ALA A 530 0.54 -20.53 3.16
C ALA A 530 1.32 -19.41 2.46
N GLY A 531 2.64 -19.44 2.57
CA GLY A 531 3.59 -18.43 2.08
C GLY A 531 4.38 -17.81 3.23
N GLN A 532 5.68 -17.66 3.03
CA GLN A 532 6.61 -17.07 4.01
C GLN A 532 7.46 -16.00 3.33
N VAL A 533 7.81 -14.99 4.11
CA VAL A 533 8.69 -13.89 3.67
C VAL A 533 10.03 -14.46 3.24
N GLY A 534 10.50 -14.06 2.07
CA GLY A 534 11.78 -14.51 1.54
C GLY A 534 11.78 -15.89 0.89
N GLU A 535 10.64 -16.52 0.77
CA GLU A 535 10.50 -17.84 0.17
C GLU A 535 9.66 -17.83 -1.12
N GLU A 536 9.85 -18.85 -1.92
CA GLU A 536 8.97 -19.11 -3.07
C GLU A 536 7.58 -19.50 -2.58
N SER A 537 6.53 -18.99 -3.22
CA SER A 537 5.17 -19.41 -2.91
C SER A 537 4.99 -20.92 -3.13
N PRO A 538 4.26 -21.62 -2.24
CA PRO A 538 4.03 -23.05 -2.36
C PRO A 538 3.38 -23.51 -3.66
N THR A 539 2.61 -22.63 -4.29
CA THR A 539 1.97 -22.90 -5.59
C THR A 539 2.21 -21.74 -6.55
N ARG A 540 2.15 -22.05 -7.84
CA ARG A 540 2.30 -21.11 -8.97
C ARG A 540 1.09 -21.19 -9.89
N PRO A 541 0.82 -20.16 -10.70
CA PRO A 541 -0.25 -20.23 -11.71
C PRO A 541 -0.07 -21.41 -12.63
N ARG A 542 -1.17 -22.10 -12.93
CA ARG A 542 -1.22 -23.20 -13.90
C ARG A 542 -2.24 -22.88 -14.96
N GLN A 543 -1.83 -22.99 -16.21
CA GLN A 543 -2.72 -22.79 -17.36
C GLN A 543 -3.24 -24.14 -17.86
N THR A 544 -4.54 -24.20 -18.10
CA THR A 544 -5.22 -25.36 -18.67
C THR A 544 -6.21 -24.91 -19.75
N ALA A 545 -6.39 -25.74 -20.79
CA ALA A 545 -7.49 -25.55 -21.71
C ALA A 545 -8.82 -25.90 -21.01
N ILE A 546 -9.84 -25.12 -21.26
CA ILE A 546 -11.19 -25.33 -20.74
C ILE A 546 -12.22 -25.18 -21.85
N ASP A 547 -13.35 -25.84 -21.69
CA ASP A 547 -14.52 -25.71 -22.57
C ASP A 547 -15.62 -24.94 -21.83
N LEU A 548 -16.02 -23.81 -22.39
CA LEU A 548 -17.08 -22.94 -21.87
C LEU A 548 -18.34 -22.97 -22.74
N THR A 549 -18.53 -23.98 -23.56
CA THR A 549 -19.73 -24.08 -24.43
C THR A 549 -21.03 -24.16 -23.65
N ASP A 550 -20.99 -24.73 -22.45
CA ASP A 550 -22.11 -24.77 -21.50
C ASP A 550 -22.25 -23.47 -20.70
N GLY A 551 -21.27 -22.57 -20.78
CA GLY A 551 -21.22 -21.32 -20.06
C GLY A 551 -20.85 -21.43 -18.57
N ASP A 552 -20.52 -22.62 -18.08
CA ASP A 552 -20.22 -22.85 -16.67
C ASP A 552 -18.71 -23.02 -16.42
N TYR A 553 -18.21 -22.37 -15.36
CA TYR A 553 -16.86 -22.54 -14.87
C TYR A 553 -16.86 -22.75 -13.35
N THR A 554 -16.13 -23.73 -12.85
CA THR A 554 -15.94 -23.96 -11.42
C THR A 554 -14.60 -23.42 -10.96
N ALA A 555 -14.59 -22.31 -10.22
CA ALA A 555 -13.40 -21.77 -9.60
C ALA A 555 -13.09 -22.51 -8.28
N PRO A 556 -11.82 -22.98 -8.09
CA PRO A 556 -11.43 -23.66 -6.87
C PRO A 556 -11.59 -22.79 -5.61
N ALA A 557 -11.64 -23.42 -4.44
CA ALA A 557 -11.44 -22.74 -3.16
C ALA A 557 -10.08 -22.03 -3.15
N TRP A 558 -9.96 -20.92 -2.44
CA TRP A 558 -8.73 -20.15 -2.26
C TRP A 558 -7.96 -19.94 -3.56
N SER A 559 -8.62 -19.32 -4.55
CA SER A 559 -8.04 -19.17 -5.89
C SER A 559 -8.24 -17.78 -6.51
N PHE A 560 -7.29 -17.44 -7.37
CA PHE A 560 -7.44 -16.41 -8.40
C PHE A 560 -7.32 -17.06 -9.78
N THR A 561 -8.34 -16.88 -10.61
CA THR A 561 -8.41 -17.41 -11.96
C THR A 561 -8.54 -16.30 -12.98
N THR A 562 -7.72 -16.34 -14.04
CA THR A 562 -7.94 -15.55 -15.24
C THR A 562 -8.32 -16.51 -16.38
N ILE A 563 -9.55 -16.40 -16.87
CA ILE A 563 -10.02 -17.10 -18.07
C ILE A 563 -9.75 -16.20 -19.27
N THR A 564 -9.08 -16.72 -20.27
CA THR A 564 -8.81 -16.03 -21.55
C THR A 564 -9.62 -16.69 -22.65
N ILE A 565 -10.41 -15.88 -23.37
CA ILE A 565 -11.26 -16.27 -24.49
C ILE A 565 -10.81 -15.46 -25.71
N LYS A 566 -10.45 -16.15 -26.81
CA LYS A 566 -9.92 -15.56 -28.05
C LYS A 566 -10.98 -15.50 -29.16
#